data_039909090d058d6a937e52b2a3fe7f6f
#
_entry.id   039909090d058d6a937e52b2a3fe7f6f
#
_cell.length_a   1.000
_cell.length_b   1.000
_cell.length_c   1.000
_cell.angle_alpha   90.00
_cell.angle_beta   90.00
_cell.angle_gamma   90.00
#
_symmetry.space_group_name_H-M   'P 1'
#
loop_
_entity.id
_entity.type
_entity.pdbx_description
1 polymer ?
#
loop_
_entity_poly.entity_id
_entity_poly.type
_entity_poly.pdbx_seq_one_letter_code
_entity_poly.pdbx_strand_id
1 'polypeptide(L)'
;MSVHSEPLSSLPQLRGLLEVTRLVREERDLTRLSDAIAATISDALGFRTVSINLYRPAEGDFEVTTVHGSEAAREALIGTIRPADAWSPLLSERFFRRGAYLIPHDEADWDDLPFHVPDLAISEDPDAWHPEDALIVPMRGTDGTLLGVLSVDEPELGLRPSDEEVEVLVAFAQHVIGAIEAVQDAAAAARDRASLAQLLDVSASLIELNSAEDVLEAVALGIGRALEFEKVAVCLARDGGFAPAGTSGWRANDPGLQFVLSDADLDVLFVPQFEIEGCYLIENDVATALTNARSTYSSQRGGAGPRAWSHHWLLVPLIERDGSRSGFVWVDDPSDSMLPSRERLQALRDVR
;
A
#
# COMPACT_ATOMS: atom_id res chain seq x y z
N MET A 1 36.19 -47.05 -0.55
CA MET A 1 35.00 -46.69 0.24
C MET A 1 35.16 -45.22 0.61
N SER A 2 34.62 -44.36 -0.23
CA SER A 2 34.60 -42.92 0.02
C SER A 2 33.35 -42.64 0.86
N VAL A 3 33.57 -42.21 2.10
CA VAL A 3 32.52 -41.68 2.96
C VAL A 3 32.17 -40.30 2.36
N HIS A 4 30.99 -40.18 1.74
CA HIS A 4 30.41 -38.88 1.44
C HIS A 4 30.05 -38.25 2.78
N SER A 5 30.84 -37.24 3.17
CA SER A 5 30.46 -36.29 4.20
C SER A 5 29.31 -35.49 3.63
N GLU A 6 28.10 -35.70 4.13
CA GLU A 6 27.00 -34.73 3.93
C GLU A 6 27.45 -33.37 4.46
N PRO A 7 27.24 -32.28 3.74
CA PRO A 7 27.69 -30.97 4.18
C PRO A 7 26.93 -30.57 5.44
N LEU A 8 27.67 -30.29 6.52
CA LEU A 8 27.16 -29.72 7.78
C LEU A 8 26.44 -28.36 7.59
N SER A 9 26.47 -27.82 6.38
CA SER A 9 25.82 -26.57 5.97
C SER A 9 24.28 -26.62 5.94
N SER A 10 23.67 -27.79 5.82
CA SER A 10 22.20 -27.92 5.72
C SER A 10 21.41 -27.74 7.03
N LEU A 11 22.04 -27.94 8.20
CA LEU A 11 21.38 -27.87 9.50
C LEU A 11 20.96 -26.45 9.93
N PRO A 12 21.78 -25.39 9.78
CA PRO A 12 21.36 -24.01 10.05
C PRO A 12 20.22 -23.57 9.14
N GLN A 13 20.27 -23.91 7.87
CA GLN A 13 19.27 -23.60 6.85
C GLN A 13 17.92 -24.25 7.17
N LEU A 14 17.90 -25.52 7.51
CA LEU A 14 16.69 -26.24 7.93
C LEU A 14 16.09 -25.66 9.24
N ARG A 15 16.94 -25.30 10.21
CA ARG A 15 16.50 -24.63 11.42
C ARG A 15 15.88 -23.28 11.13
N GLY A 16 16.50 -22.48 10.24
CA GLY A 16 15.97 -21.19 9.81
C GLY A 16 14.58 -21.32 9.18
N LEU A 17 14.38 -22.26 8.24
CA LEU A 17 13.10 -22.52 7.62
C LEU A 17 12.02 -22.92 8.65
N LEU A 18 12.35 -23.76 9.61
CA LEU A 18 11.42 -24.14 10.68
C LEU A 18 11.10 -22.95 11.60
N GLU A 19 12.08 -22.11 11.87
CA GLU A 19 11.87 -20.89 12.67
C GLU A 19 10.97 -19.88 11.96
N VAL A 20 11.18 -19.62 10.66
CA VAL A 20 10.27 -18.79 9.86
C VAL A 20 8.85 -19.35 9.88
N THR A 21 8.70 -20.68 9.71
CA THR A 21 7.38 -21.32 9.79
C THR A 21 6.71 -21.13 11.15
N ARG A 22 7.49 -21.10 12.23
CA ARG A 22 7.00 -20.85 13.59
C ARG A 22 6.58 -19.38 13.75
N LEU A 23 7.44 -18.45 13.34
CA LEU A 23 7.18 -17.01 13.39
C LEU A 23 5.91 -16.61 12.67
N VAL A 24 5.68 -17.16 11.48
CA VAL A 24 4.44 -16.94 10.69
C VAL A 24 3.17 -17.35 11.45
N ARG A 25 3.25 -18.35 12.32
CA ARG A 25 2.10 -18.82 13.10
C ARG A 25 1.84 -17.99 14.35
N GLU A 26 2.89 -17.46 14.96
CA GLU A 26 2.85 -16.83 16.28
C GLU A 26 2.72 -15.31 16.18
N GLU A 27 3.36 -14.66 15.20
CA GLU A 27 3.37 -13.20 15.05
C GLU A 27 2.23 -12.74 14.14
N ARG A 28 1.57 -11.68 14.52
CA ARG A 28 0.46 -11.04 13.79
C ARG A 28 0.80 -9.64 13.31
N ASP A 29 1.86 -9.06 13.84
CA ASP A 29 2.38 -7.78 13.42
C ASP A 29 3.34 -7.98 12.25
N LEU A 30 3.00 -7.42 11.08
CA LEU A 30 3.75 -7.62 9.84
C LEU A 30 5.20 -7.08 9.96
N THR A 31 5.39 -5.95 10.65
CA THR A 31 6.70 -5.35 10.82
C THR A 31 7.61 -6.25 11.65
N ARG A 32 7.12 -6.71 12.80
CA ARG A 32 7.86 -7.63 13.66
C ARG A 32 8.15 -8.96 13.00
N LEU A 33 7.19 -9.47 12.23
CA LEU A 33 7.36 -10.70 11.46
C LEU A 33 8.48 -10.53 10.43
N SER A 34 8.45 -9.45 9.64
CA SER A 34 9.45 -9.16 8.61
C SER A 34 10.85 -8.98 9.21
N ASP A 35 10.96 -8.25 10.34
CA ASP A 35 12.22 -8.08 11.06
C ASP A 35 12.79 -9.42 11.55
N ALA A 36 11.96 -10.26 12.16
CA ALA A 36 12.38 -11.58 12.64
C ALA A 36 12.80 -12.51 11.49
N ILE A 37 12.11 -12.44 10.35
CA ILE A 37 12.47 -13.20 9.16
C ILE A 37 13.79 -12.71 8.56
N ALA A 38 14.00 -11.40 8.44
CA ALA A 38 15.24 -10.84 7.92
C ALA A 38 16.44 -11.25 8.79
N ALA A 39 16.30 -11.21 10.12
CA ALA A 39 17.30 -11.71 11.05
C ALA A 39 17.56 -13.22 10.88
N THR A 40 16.49 -14.02 10.71
CA THR A 40 16.63 -15.48 10.51
C THR A 40 17.35 -15.81 9.20
N ILE A 41 17.08 -15.07 8.11
CA ILE A 41 17.79 -15.22 6.82
C ILE A 41 19.27 -14.88 6.99
N SER A 42 19.58 -13.78 7.67
CA SER A 42 20.96 -13.38 7.98
C SER A 42 21.70 -14.48 8.73
N ASP A 43 21.14 -14.97 9.82
CA ASP A 43 21.76 -16.00 10.67
C ASP A 43 21.89 -17.36 9.97
N ALA A 44 20.93 -17.74 9.13
CA ALA A 44 20.91 -19.05 8.48
C ALA A 44 21.75 -19.12 7.20
N LEU A 45 21.90 -18.01 6.48
CA LEU A 45 22.57 -17.96 5.19
C LEU A 45 23.85 -17.13 5.18
N GLY A 46 24.17 -16.44 6.29
CA GLY A 46 25.40 -15.67 6.43
C GLY A 46 25.45 -14.41 5.57
N PHE A 47 24.34 -13.71 5.39
CA PHE A 47 24.29 -12.37 4.81
C PHE A 47 24.20 -11.33 5.91
N ARG A 48 25.12 -10.36 5.95
CA ARG A 48 25.10 -9.33 6.99
C ARG A 48 24.00 -8.32 6.82
N THR A 49 23.58 -8.08 5.58
CA THR A 49 22.49 -7.15 5.27
C THR A 49 21.37 -7.88 4.52
N VAL A 50 20.16 -7.74 5.04
CA VAL A 50 18.92 -8.27 4.45
C VAL A 50 17.89 -7.16 4.44
N SER A 51 17.29 -6.86 3.30
CA SER A 51 16.21 -5.89 3.18
C SER A 51 14.98 -6.48 2.50
N ILE A 52 13.80 -6.05 2.97
CA ILE A 52 12.51 -6.44 2.41
C ILE A 52 11.81 -5.18 1.91
N ASN A 53 11.52 -5.18 0.62
CA ASN A 53 10.73 -4.16 -0.03
C ASN A 53 9.33 -4.72 -0.27
N LEU A 54 8.29 -4.06 0.21
CA LEU A 54 6.92 -4.49 -0.01
C LEU A 54 6.22 -3.58 -1.02
N TYR A 55 5.44 -4.20 -1.90
CA TYR A 55 4.61 -3.50 -2.86
C TYR A 55 3.45 -2.80 -2.15
N ARG A 56 3.21 -1.55 -2.50
CA ARG A 56 2.05 -0.77 -2.04
C ARG A 56 1.09 -0.58 -3.21
N PRO A 57 0.01 -1.38 -3.29
CA PRO A 57 -0.91 -1.35 -4.42
C PRO A 57 -1.56 0.02 -4.65
N ALA A 58 -1.86 0.73 -3.57
CA ALA A 58 -2.48 2.05 -3.63
C ALA A 58 -1.60 3.11 -4.31
N GLU A 59 -0.30 3.01 -4.13
CA GLU A 59 0.72 3.93 -4.62
C GLU A 59 1.34 3.45 -5.94
N GLY A 60 1.33 2.13 -6.19
CA GLY A 60 1.98 1.50 -7.34
C GLY A 60 3.50 1.49 -7.24
N ASP A 61 4.03 1.42 -6.03
CA ASP A 61 5.45 1.48 -5.73
C ASP A 61 5.87 0.43 -4.70
N PHE A 62 7.17 0.39 -4.38
CA PHE A 62 7.75 -0.47 -3.36
C PHE A 62 8.40 0.37 -2.27
N GLU A 63 8.15 0.03 -1.02
CA GLU A 63 8.78 0.64 0.15
C GLU A 63 9.68 -0.37 0.86
N VAL A 64 10.88 0.04 1.25
CA VAL A 64 11.74 -0.74 2.14
C VAL A 64 11.16 -0.69 3.54
N THR A 65 10.48 -1.76 3.93
CA THR A 65 9.79 -1.85 5.23
C THR A 65 10.65 -2.48 6.32
N THR A 66 11.67 -3.24 5.93
CA THR A 66 12.54 -3.98 6.86
C THR A 66 13.98 -3.93 6.38
N VAL A 67 14.89 -3.65 7.30
CA VAL A 67 16.34 -3.75 7.08
C VAL A 67 16.97 -4.41 8.31
N HIS A 68 17.56 -5.58 8.12
CA HIS A 68 18.48 -6.21 9.06
C HIS A 68 19.90 -5.94 8.58
N GLY A 69 20.77 -5.43 9.42
CA GLY A 69 22.14 -5.08 9.03
C GLY A 69 22.75 -3.99 9.90
N SER A 70 23.77 -3.34 9.38
CA SER A 70 24.42 -2.22 10.06
C SER A 70 23.47 -1.02 10.23
N GLU A 71 23.76 -0.13 11.19
CA GLU A 71 22.99 1.10 11.38
C GLU A 71 23.04 1.99 10.12
N ALA A 72 24.19 2.05 9.44
CA ALA A 72 24.34 2.79 8.19
C ALA A 72 23.44 2.23 7.07
N ALA A 73 23.34 0.90 6.94
CA ALA A 73 22.42 0.28 5.98
C ALA A 73 20.97 0.58 6.33
N ARG A 74 20.61 0.53 7.62
CA ARG A 74 19.27 0.84 8.09
C ARG A 74 18.90 2.31 7.80
N GLU A 75 19.76 3.26 8.16
CA GLU A 75 19.53 4.69 7.90
C GLU A 75 19.43 5.01 6.41
N ALA A 76 20.21 4.33 5.57
CA ALA A 76 20.20 4.56 4.12
C ALA A 76 18.97 3.98 3.41
N LEU A 77 18.45 2.84 3.88
CA LEU A 77 17.47 2.05 3.13
C LEU A 77 16.05 2.15 3.68
N ILE A 78 15.87 2.14 5.02
CA ILE A 78 14.53 2.04 5.61
C ILE A 78 13.62 3.20 5.17
N GLY A 79 12.40 2.89 4.75
CA GLY A 79 11.43 3.88 4.30
C GLY A 79 11.72 4.47 2.90
N THR A 80 12.77 4.02 2.21
CA THR A 80 12.98 4.42 0.81
C THR A 80 11.92 3.82 -0.09
N ILE A 81 11.48 4.60 -1.08
CA ILE A 81 10.38 4.25 -1.98
C ILE A 81 10.91 4.19 -3.41
N ARG A 82 10.47 3.18 -4.16
CA ARG A 82 10.81 2.99 -5.57
C ARG A 82 9.57 2.70 -6.41
N PRO A 83 9.41 3.38 -7.56
CA PRO A 83 8.39 3.02 -8.53
C PRO A 83 8.51 1.55 -8.98
N ALA A 84 7.37 0.93 -9.30
CA ALA A 84 7.36 -0.49 -9.69
C ALA A 84 8.18 -0.77 -10.96
N ASP A 85 8.24 0.17 -11.88
CA ASP A 85 9.02 0.07 -13.13
C ASP A 85 10.54 0.12 -12.92
N ALA A 86 11.03 0.73 -11.83
CA ALA A 86 12.44 0.77 -11.48
C ALA A 86 13.05 -0.63 -11.22
N TRP A 87 12.22 -1.63 -10.93
CA TRP A 87 12.67 -3.02 -10.74
C TRP A 87 12.84 -3.79 -12.05
N SER A 88 12.19 -3.36 -13.14
CA SER A 88 12.20 -4.09 -14.42
C SER A 88 13.62 -4.31 -14.99
N PRO A 89 14.55 -3.34 -14.98
CA PRO A 89 15.91 -3.56 -15.47
C PRO A 89 16.68 -4.59 -14.64
N LEU A 90 16.43 -4.63 -13.31
CA LEU A 90 17.10 -5.53 -12.38
C LEU A 90 16.54 -6.96 -12.42
N LEU A 91 15.26 -7.10 -12.71
CA LEU A 91 14.58 -8.39 -12.86
C LEU A 91 14.63 -8.91 -14.32
N SER A 92 15.72 -8.62 -15.03
CA SER A 92 15.96 -9.05 -16.40
C SER A 92 16.47 -10.48 -16.45
N GLU A 93 16.05 -11.26 -17.46
CA GLU A 93 16.46 -12.65 -17.70
C GLU A 93 17.98 -12.85 -17.71
N ARG A 94 18.76 -11.85 -18.11
CA ARG A 94 20.24 -11.93 -18.12
C ARG A 94 20.84 -12.13 -16.73
N PHE A 95 20.15 -11.69 -15.68
CA PHE A 95 20.58 -11.80 -14.28
C PHE A 95 19.93 -12.99 -13.57
N PHE A 96 19.00 -13.67 -14.24
CA PHE A 96 18.22 -14.75 -13.62
C PHE A 96 19.11 -15.94 -13.27
N ARG A 97 19.04 -16.35 -12.00
CA ARG A 97 19.77 -17.48 -11.45
C ARG A 97 18.94 -18.20 -10.39
N ARG A 98 18.48 -19.41 -10.70
CA ARG A 98 17.79 -20.30 -9.74
C ARG A 98 16.58 -19.68 -9.02
N GLY A 99 15.86 -18.76 -9.64
CA GLY A 99 14.71 -18.07 -9.03
C GLY A 99 15.03 -16.72 -8.39
N ALA A 100 16.29 -16.34 -8.35
CA ALA A 100 16.79 -15.04 -7.94
C ALA A 100 17.44 -14.30 -9.12
N TYR A 101 17.89 -13.08 -8.89
CA TYR A 101 18.62 -12.25 -9.84
C TYR A 101 19.93 -11.82 -9.18
N LEU A 102 21.04 -12.32 -9.71
CA LEU A 102 22.38 -11.88 -9.31
C LEU A 102 22.86 -10.85 -10.32
N ILE A 103 23.06 -9.63 -9.87
CA ILE A 103 23.43 -8.49 -10.69
C ILE A 103 24.88 -8.13 -10.38
N PRO A 104 25.83 -8.41 -11.29
CA PRO A 104 27.21 -8.01 -11.10
C PRO A 104 27.36 -6.48 -11.17
N HIS A 105 28.32 -5.95 -10.41
CA HIS A 105 28.62 -4.52 -10.29
C HIS A 105 28.90 -3.82 -11.63
N ASP A 106 29.47 -4.52 -12.60
CA ASP A 106 29.86 -4.01 -13.91
C ASP A 106 28.78 -4.15 -15.01
N GLU A 107 27.61 -4.75 -14.66
CA GLU A 107 26.53 -5.02 -15.62
C GLU A 107 25.26 -4.19 -15.36
N ALA A 108 25.17 -3.46 -14.27
CA ALA A 108 24.03 -2.60 -13.95
C ALA A 108 24.41 -1.12 -13.94
N ASP A 109 23.45 -0.31 -14.36
CA ASP A 109 23.52 1.14 -14.18
C ASP A 109 22.87 1.49 -12.83
N TRP A 110 23.74 1.83 -11.88
CA TRP A 110 23.35 2.10 -10.51
C TRP A 110 23.09 3.59 -10.25
N ASP A 111 23.36 4.50 -11.22
CA ASP A 111 23.38 5.95 -11.02
C ASP A 111 22.01 6.54 -10.59
N ASP A 112 20.91 5.89 -10.97
CA ASP A 112 19.55 6.35 -10.65
C ASP A 112 18.88 5.59 -9.49
N LEU A 113 19.60 4.67 -8.84
CA LEU A 113 19.01 3.83 -7.80
C LEU A 113 19.67 4.10 -6.42
N PRO A 114 18.93 4.48 -5.38
CA PRO A 114 19.49 4.59 -4.04
C PRO A 114 19.81 3.19 -3.51
N PHE A 115 21.09 2.82 -3.54
CA PHE A 115 21.63 1.63 -2.91
C PHE A 115 22.47 2.02 -1.70
N HIS A 116 22.50 1.13 -0.73
CA HIS A 116 23.58 1.13 0.24
C HIS A 116 24.73 0.33 -0.35
N VAL A 117 25.86 0.98 -0.54
CA VAL A 117 27.10 0.30 -0.91
C VAL A 117 27.89 0.08 0.39
N PRO A 118 28.09 -1.17 0.82
CA PRO A 118 28.84 -1.46 2.03
C PRO A 118 30.32 -1.12 1.88
N ASP A 119 30.95 -0.72 2.98
CA ASP A 119 32.41 -0.46 3.00
C ASP A 119 33.18 -1.80 3.09
N LEU A 120 33.24 -2.50 1.97
CA LEU A 120 33.98 -3.76 1.82
C LEU A 120 35.25 -3.56 0.99
N ALA A 121 36.31 -4.28 1.35
CA ALA A 121 37.51 -4.32 0.54
C ALA A 121 37.25 -5.05 -0.79
N ILE A 122 37.60 -4.42 -1.90
CA ILE A 122 37.50 -5.03 -3.24
C ILE A 122 38.58 -6.11 -3.36
N SER A 123 38.16 -7.31 -3.76
CA SER A 123 39.04 -8.47 -4.01
C SER A 123 39.31 -8.63 -5.52
N GLU A 124 40.49 -9.15 -5.86
CA GLU A 124 40.83 -9.54 -7.24
C GLU A 124 40.32 -10.96 -7.58
N ASP A 125 39.76 -11.68 -6.63
CA ASP A 125 39.18 -13.02 -6.84
C ASP A 125 37.90 -12.89 -7.67
N PRO A 126 37.76 -13.56 -8.82
CA PRO A 126 36.53 -13.48 -9.65
C PRO A 126 35.28 -14.03 -8.99
N ASP A 127 35.42 -14.89 -7.99
CA ASP A 127 34.31 -15.45 -7.21
C ASP A 127 34.01 -14.61 -5.97
N ALA A 128 34.79 -13.56 -5.69
CA ALA A 128 34.50 -12.67 -4.57
C ALA A 128 33.23 -11.82 -4.82
N TRP A 129 32.52 -11.53 -3.72
CA TRP A 129 31.44 -10.56 -3.71
C TRP A 129 32.01 -9.14 -3.85
N HIS A 130 31.51 -8.39 -4.83
CA HIS A 130 31.86 -6.97 -4.97
C HIS A 130 30.86 -6.12 -4.17
N PRO A 131 31.28 -5.00 -3.53
CA PRO A 131 30.39 -4.14 -2.77
C PRO A 131 29.16 -3.62 -3.54
N GLU A 132 29.24 -3.53 -4.84
CA GLU A 132 28.17 -3.12 -5.75
C GLU A 132 27.47 -4.30 -6.45
N ASP A 133 27.79 -5.56 -6.10
CA ASP A 133 26.97 -6.70 -6.52
C ASP A 133 25.62 -6.66 -5.79
N ALA A 134 24.56 -7.15 -6.43
CA ALA A 134 23.27 -7.29 -5.78
C ALA A 134 22.67 -8.68 -6.01
N LEU A 135 22.08 -9.26 -4.97
CA LEU A 135 21.28 -10.48 -5.07
C LEU A 135 19.87 -10.20 -4.63
N ILE A 136 18.94 -10.37 -5.56
CA ILE A 136 17.55 -9.98 -5.43
C ILE A 136 16.66 -11.20 -5.66
N VAL A 137 15.71 -11.42 -4.75
CA VAL A 137 14.67 -12.46 -4.89
C VAL A 137 13.30 -11.80 -5.01
N PRO A 138 12.61 -11.94 -6.15
CA PRO A 138 11.25 -11.44 -6.29
C PRO A 138 10.30 -12.29 -5.45
N MET A 139 9.51 -11.66 -4.61
CA MET A 139 8.46 -12.28 -3.82
C MET A 139 7.14 -12.15 -4.58
N ARG A 140 6.69 -13.26 -5.19
CA ARG A 140 5.48 -13.28 -6.00
C ARG A 140 4.37 -14.02 -5.28
N GLY A 141 3.18 -13.44 -5.29
CA GLY A 141 1.96 -14.08 -4.80
C GLY A 141 1.57 -15.31 -5.64
N THR A 142 0.57 -16.01 -5.17
CA THR A 142 0.04 -17.22 -5.81
C THR A 142 -0.50 -16.98 -7.22
N ASP A 143 -0.92 -15.76 -7.54
CA ASP A 143 -1.38 -15.30 -8.86
C ASP A 143 -0.24 -14.80 -9.76
N GLY A 144 1.03 -14.84 -9.29
CA GLY A 144 2.22 -14.35 -9.98
C GLY A 144 2.48 -12.85 -9.83
N THR A 145 1.63 -12.11 -9.15
CA THR A 145 1.81 -10.67 -8.86
C THR A 145 3.06 -10.46 -8.00
N LEU A 146 3.88 -9.47 -8.34
CA LEU A 146 5.06 -9.10 -7.55
C LEU A 146 4.60 -8.33 -6.30
N LEU A 147 4.65 -8.98 -5.14
CA LEU A 147 4.21 -8.44 -3.86
C LEU A 147 5.36 -7.85 -3.05
N GLY A 148 6.59 -8.19 -3.40
CA GLY A 148 7.76 -7.68 -2.72
C GLY A 148 9.06 -8.10 -3.39
N VAL A 149 10.15 -7.56 -2.86
CA VAL A 149 11.51 -7.90 -3.26
C VAL A 149 12.36 -8.06 -2.02
N LEU A 150 12.98 -9.24 -1.88
CA LEU A 150 13.98 -9.51 -0.87
C LEU A 150 15.35 -9.25 -1.48
N SER A 151 16.16 -8.43 -0.84
CA SER A 151 17.56 -8.21 -1.24
C SER A 151 18.50 -8.62 -0.10
N VAL A 152 19.60 -9.25 -0.46
CA VAL A 152 20.65 -9.63 0.50
C VAL A 152 22.00 -9.12 0.02
N ASP A 153 22.89 -8.81 0.97
CA ASP A 153 24.19 -8.24 0.72
C ASP A 153 25.20 -8.67 1.80
N GLU A 154 26.48 -8.40 1.55
CA GLU A 154 27.58 -8.66 2.45
C GLU A 154 27.66 -10.13 2.92
N PRO A 155 27.84 -11.11 2.01
CA PRO A 155 28.03 -12.49 2.44
C PRO A 155 29.25 -12.61 3.37
N GLU A 156 29.09 -13.27 4.51
CA GLU A 156 30.13 -13.37 5.57
C GLU A 156 31.45 -13.96 5.06
N LEU A 157 31.37 -14.88 4.10
CA LEU A 157 32.53 -15.49 3.47
C LEU A 157 33.20 -14.59 2.42
N GLY A 158 32.59 -13.45 2.08
CA GLY A 158 33.08 -12.53 1.05
C GLY A 158 33.08 -13.12 -0.36
N LEU A 159 32.32 -14.19 -0.60
CA LEU A 159 32.21 -14.87 -1.90
C LEU A 159 30.77 -14.73 -2.44
N ARG A 160 30.63 -14.77 -3.75
CA ARG A 160 29.31 -14.88 -4.39
C ARG A 160 28.63 -16.18 -3.99
N PRO A 161 27.35 -16.16 -3.64
CA PRO A 161 26.64 -17.35 -3.18
C PRO A 161 26.58 -18.42 -4.28
N SER A 162 26.68 -19.67 -3.85
CA SER A 162 26.50 -20.85 -4.70
C SER A 162 25.04 -20.98 -5.16
N ASP A 163 24.79 -21.79 -6.18
CA ASP A 163 23.43 -22.10 -6.66
C ASP A 163 22.55 -22.70 -5.55
N GLU A 164 23.13 -23.53 -4.67
CA GLU A 164 22.43 -24.15 -3.54
C GLU A 164 21.99 -23.10 -2.51
N GLU A 165 22.86 -22.14 -2.17
CA GLU A 165 22.53 -21.05 -1.25
C GLU A 165 21.46 -20.12 -1.84
N VAL A 166 21.50 -19.86 -3.15
CA VAL A 166 20.45 -19.10 -3.85
C VAL A 166 19.12 -19.84 -3.82
N GLU A 167 19.09 -21.16 -4.07
CA GLU A 167 17.84 -21.97 -4.00
C GLU A 167 17.24 -21.94 -2.58
N VAL A 168 18.08 -22.00 -1.55
CA VAL A 168 17.62 -21.89 -0.16
C VAL A 168 17.07 -20.48 0.13
N LEU A 169 17.75 -19.43 -0.33
CA LEU A 169 17.27 -18.05 -0.17
C LEU A 169 15.90 -17.85 -0.85
N VAL A 170 15.70 -18.40 -2.05
CA VAL A 170 14.42 -18.38 -2.76
C VAL A 170 13.34 -19.11 -1.97
N ALA A 171 13.66 -20.25 -1.35
CA ALA A 171 12.71 -20.96 -0.49
C ALA A 171 12.31 -20.13 0.74
N PHE A 172 13.25 -19.41 1.36
CA PHE A 172 12.93 -18.45 2.43
C PHE A 172 11.99 -17.34 1.94
N ALA A 173 12.29 -16.72 0.80
CA ALA A 173 11.45 -15.66 0.22
C ALA A 173 10.02 -16.13 -0.05
N GLN A 174 9.85 -17.38 -0.53
CA GLN A 174 8.52 -17.97 -0.73
C GLN A 174 7.74 -18.16 0.57
N HIS A 175 8.42 -18.51 1.66
CA HIS A 175 7.77 -18.61 2.97
C HIS A 175 7.38 -17.23 3.52
N VAL A 176 8.23 -16.22 3.30
CA VAL A 176 7.94 -14.82 3.67
C VAL A 176 6.68 -14.33 2.99
N ILE A 177 6.57 -14.55 1.65
CA ILE A 177 5.42 -14.04 0.91
C ILE A 177 4.12 -14.71 1.36
N GLY A 178 4.13 -16.03 1.58
CA GLY A 178 2.95 -16.73 2.11
C GLY A 178 2.52 -16.20 3.49
N ALA A 179 3.46 -15.77 4.31
CA ALA A 179 3.18 -15.12 5.59
C ALA A 179 2.56 -13.73 5.42
N ILE A 180 3.12 -12.93 4.52
CA ILE A 180 2.62 -11.59 4.20
C ILE A 180 1.20 -11.68 3.64
N GLU A 181 0.95 -12.56 2.67
CA GLU A 181 -0.39 -12.82 2.12
C GLU A 181 -1.38 -13.20 3.23
N ALA A 182 -1.00 -14.14 4.10
CA ALA A 182 -1.88 -14.57 5.19
C ALA A 182 -2.24 -13.44 6.18
N VAL A 183 -1.30 -12.55 6.49
CA VAL A 183 -1.54 -11.38 7.36
C VAL A 183 -2.42 -10.36 6.66
N GLN A 184 -2.15 -10.08 5.37
CA GLN A 184 -2.95 -9.15 4.57
C GLN A 184 -4.39 -9.66 4.40
N ASP A 185 -4.58 -10.95 4.09
CA ASP A 185 -5.89 -11.58 3.97
C ASP A 185 -6.66 -11.54 5.30
N ALA A 186 -5.99 -11.82 6.41
CA ALA A 186 -6.60 -11.74 7.73
C ALA A 186 -7.03 -10.30 8.08
N ALA A 187 -6.20 -9.32 7.74
CA ALA A 187 -6.51 -7.90 7.95
C ALA A 187 -7.66 -7.43 7.04
N ALA A 188 -7.71 -7.87 5.78
CA ALA A 188 -8.81 -7.60 4.86
C ALA A 188 -10.12 -8.22 5.39
N ALA A 189 -10.11 -9.50 5.77
CA ALA A 189 -11.27 -10.17 6.33
C ALA A 189 -11.76 -9.55 7.65
N ALA A 190 -10.86 -8.99 8.46
CA ALA A 190 -11.22 -8.29 9.68
C ALA A 190 -11.90 -6.94 9.36
N ARG A 191 -11.40 -6.21 8.36
CA ARG A 191 -12.02 -4.96 7.87
C ARG A 191 -13.40 -5.22 7.29
N ASP A 192 -13.57 -6.26 6.46
CA ASP A 192 -14.86 -6.64 5.88
C ASP A 192 -15.88 -6.99 6.96
N ARG A 193 -15.47 -7.75 7.98
CA ARG A 193 -16.36 -8.07 9.12
C ARG A 193 -16.74 -6.82 9.92
N ALA A 194 -15.81 -5.92 10.15
CA ALA A 194 -16.08 -4.66 10.84
C ALA A 194 -17.04 -3.78 10.03
N SER A 195 -16.84 -3.70 8.71
CA SER A 195 -17.71 -2.97 7.79
C SER A 195 -19.11 -3.56 7.75
N LEU A 196 -19.24 -4.90 7.67
CA LEU A 196 -20.55 -5.58 7.73
C LEU A 196 -21.25 -5.38 9.08
N ALA A 197 -20.52 -5.43 10.20
CA ALA A 197 -21.06 -5.17 11.52
C ALA A 197 -21.58 -3.72 11.64
N GLN A 198 -20.86 -2.74 11.09
CA GLN A 198 -21.28 -1.35 11.05
C GLN A 198 -22.52 -1.16 10.17
N LEU A 199 -22.59 -1.81 9.00
CA LEU A 199 -23.76 -1.77 8.13
C LEU A 199 -25.01 -2.36 8.83
N LEU A 200 -24.85 -3.45 9.58
CA LEU A 200 -25.93 -4.04 10.37
C LEU A 200 -26.36 -3.13 11.51
N ASP A 201 -25.44 -2.45 12.17
CA ASP A 201 -25.73 -1.51 13.26
C ASP A 201 -26.45 -0.26 12.73
N VAL A 202 -26.01 0.28 11.60
CA VAL A 202 -26.69 1.35 10.87
C VAL A 202 -28.08 0.90 10.44
N SER A 203 -28.24 -0.30 9.88
CA SER A 203 -29.54 -0.84 9.46
C SER A 203 -30.50 -1.02 10.66
N ALA A 204 -29.99 -1.47 11.82
CA ALA A 204 -30.78 -1.59 13.03
C ALA A 204 -31.21 -0.21 13.58
N SER A 205 -30.31 0.76 13.52
CA SER A 205 -30.57 2.14 13.90
C SER A 205 -31.59 2.84 13.00
N LEU A 206 -31.58 2.51 11.69
CA LEU A 206 -32.53 3.06 10.71
C LEU A 206 -34.00 2.69 11.02
N ILE A 207 -34.24 1.57 11.71
CA ILE A 207 -35.59 1.13 12.09
C ILE A 207 -36.16 2.02 13.19
N GLU A 208 -35.36 2.67 14.00
CA GLU A 208 -35.75 3.57 15.07
C GLU A 208 -35.80 5.05 14.67
N LEU A 209 -35.29 5.39 13.46
CA LEU A 209 -35.25 6.78 12.99
C LEU A 209 -36.61 7.24 12.47
N ASN A 210 -37.06 8.40 12.94
CA ASN A 210 -38.38 8.94 12.64
C ASN A 210 -38.42 9.95 11.50
N SER A 211 -37.25 10.32 10.93
CA SER A 211 -37.17 11.28 9.83
C SER A 211 -36.15 10.84 8.76
N ALA A 212 -36.39 11.29 7.53
CA ALA A 212 -35.41 11.06 6.41
C ALA A 212 -34.07 11.75 6.69
N GLU A 213 -34.05 12.83 7.44
CA GLU A 213 -32.86 13.59 7.81
C GLU A 213 -31.98 12.79 8.76
N ASP A 214 -32.54 12.14 9.78
CA ASP A 214 -31.83 11.25 10.70
C ASP A 214 -31.20 10.08 9.97
N VAL A 215 -31.90 9.52 8.96
CA VAL A 215 -31.37 8.43 8.10
C VAL A 215 -30.15 8.89 7.31
N LEU A 216 -30.21 10.07 6.70
CA LEU A 216 -29.10 10.60 5.91
C LEU A 216 -27.89 10.98 6.75
N GLU A 217 -28.11 11.48 7.97
CA GLU A 217 -27.03 11.71 8.95
C GLU A 217 -26.37 10.40 9.39
N ALA A 218 -27.17 9.36 9.65
CA ALA A 218 -26.66 8.04 10.01
C ALA A 218 -25.83 7.43 8.86
N VAL A 219 -26.28 7.58 7.61
CA VAL A 219 -25.53 7.16 6.42
C VAL A 219 -24.22 7.94 6.30
N ALA A 220 -24.23 9.27 6.43
CA ALA A 220 -23.03 10.09 6.37
C ALA A 220 -22.02 9.69 7.46
N LEU A 221 -22.50 9.43 8.68
CA LEU A 221 -21.65 8.95 9.79
C LEU A 221 -21.06 7.57 9.50
N GLY A 222 -21.86 6.67 8.93
CA GLY A 222 -21.42 5.32 8.54
C GLY A 222 -20.30 5.37 7.50
N ILE A 223 -20.46 6.18 6.46
CA ILE A 223 -19.43 6.40 5.41
C ILE A 223 -18.14 6.95 6.04
N GLY A 224 -18.25 8.00 6.86
CA GLY A 224 -17.09 8.63 7.49
C GLY A 224 -16.29 7.66 8.34
N ARG A 225 -16.96 6.81 9.13
CA ARG A 225 -16.32 5.80 9.97
C ARG A 225 -15.72 4.63 9.19
N ALA A 226 -16.47 4.10 8.22
CA ALA A 226 -16.05 2.93 7.45
C ALA A 226 -14.89 3.24 6.50
N LEU A 227 -14.85 4.46 5.97
CA LEU A 227 -13.88 4.88 4.96
C LEU A 227 -12.88 5.93 5.48
N GLU A 228 -12.87 6.17 6.79
CA GLU A 228 -11.91 7.04 7.47
C GLU A 228 -11.84 8.47 6.92
N PHE A 229 -13.01 9.07 6.60
CA PHE A 229 -13.14 10.49 6.27
C PHE A 229 -13.75 11.25 7.45
N GLU A 230 -13.14 12.36 7.84
CA GLU A 230 -13.68 13.19 8.94
C GLU A 230 -14.90 13.99 8.51
N LYS A 231 -15.05 14.30 7.23
CA LYS A 231 -16.13 15.10 6.68
C LYS A 231 -16.89 14.32 5.62
N VAL A 232 -18.19 14.17 5.80
CA VAL A 232 -19.09 13.55 4.83
C VAL A 232 -20.36 14.37 4.72
N ALA A 233 -20.80 14.67 3.50
CA ALA A 233 -22.07 15.29 3.20
C ALA A 233 -22.81 14.50 2.12
N VAL A 234 -24.02 14.05 2.44
CA VAL A 234 -24.97 13.49 1.47
C VAL A 234 -25.80 14.63 0.93
N CYS A 235 -25.65 14.94 -0.35
CA CYS A 235 -26.30 16.04 -1.03
C CYS A 235 -27.42 15.49 -1.93
N LEU A 236 -28.62 15.99 -1.76
CA LEU A 236 -29.79 15.59 -2.55
C LEU A 236 -30.37 16.76 -3.35
N ALA A 237 -31.10 16.41 -4.40
CA ALA A 237 -31.81 17.38 -5.22
C ALA A 237 -32.84 18.16 -4.39
N ARG A 238 -32.81 19.49 -4.49
CA ARG A 238 -33.74 20.44 -3.91
C ARG A 238 -34.06 21.54 -4.93
N ASP A 239 -35.00 22.42 -4.58
CA ASP A 239 -35.31 23.59 -5.43
C ASP A 239 -34.05 24.43 -5.67
N GLY A 240 -33.61 24.49 -6.93
CA GLY A 240 -32.43 25.26 -7.34
C GLY A 240 -31.10 24.48 -7.45
N GLY A 241 -31.09 23.18 -7.21
CA GLY A 241 -29.90 22.32 -7.37
C GLY A 241 -29.75 21.27 -6.28
N PHE A 242 -28.53 20.91 -5.95
CA PHE A 242 -28.18 19.89 -4.95
C PHE A 242 -27.55 20.54 -3.73
N ALA A 243 -28.07 20.22 -2.57
CA ALA A 243 -27.64 20.77 -1.29
C ALA A 243 -27.47 19.68 -0.24
N PRO A 244 -26.64 19.88 0.80
CA PRO A 244 -26.50 18.94 1.91
C PRO A 244 -27.84 18.63 2.58
N ALA A 245 -28.12 17.33 2.72
CA ALA A 245 -29.34 16.80 3.32
C ALA A 245 -29.04 15.94 4.56
N GLY A 246 -27.86 15.34 4.67
CA GLY A 246 -27.34 14.66 5.85
C GLY A 246 -25.83 14.84 5.92
N THR A 247 -25.27 15.03 7.13
CA THR A 247 -23.86 15.37 7.27
C THR A 247 -23.22 14.68 8.47
N SER A 248 -21.92 14.40 8.40
CA SER A 248 -21.11 13.91 9.51
C SER A 248 -19.80 14.69 9.60
N GLY A 249 -19.34 14.98 10.82
CA GLY A 249 -18.10 15.67 11.09
C GLY A 249 -18.11 17.19 10.86
N TRP A 250 -19.23 17.77 10.44
CA TRP A 250 -19.42 19.20 10.24
C TRP A 250 -20.01 19.88 11.47
N ARG A 251 -19.68 21.16 11.66
CA ARG A 251 -20.36 21.96 12.69
C ARG A 251 -21.69 22.50 12.14
N ALA A 252 -22.71 22.65 13.00
CA ALA A 252 -24.05 23.11 12.66
C ALA A 252 -23.96 24.42 11.97
N ASN A 253 -23.49 25.19 11.48
CA ASN A 253 -23.37 26.43 10.71
C ASN A 253 -22.00 26.57 9.99
N ASP A 254 -21.41 25.44 9.61
CA ASP A 254 -20.16 25.46 8.88
C ASP A 254 -20.40 26.13 7.51
N PRO A 255 -19.60 27.17 7.16
CA PRO A 255 -19.76 27.84 5.88
C PRO A 255 -19.58 26.88 4.69
N GLY A 256 -18.81 25.79 4.85
CA GLY A 256 -18.60 24.77 3.85
C GLY A 256 -19.85 23.97 3.50
N LEU A 257 -20.89 24.00 4.34
CA LEU A 257 -22.19 23.37 4.04
C LEU A 257 -23.19 24.33 3.36
N GLN A 258 -22.85 25.60 3.21
CA GLN A 258 -23.75 26.62 2.62
C GLN A 258 -23.53 26.74 1.12
N PHE A 259 -23.65 25.61 0.41
CA PHE A 259 -23.55 25.60 -1.05
C PHE A 259 -24.76 24.91 -1.69
N VAL A 260 -25.02 25.28 -2.92
CA VAL A 260 -25.95 24.60 -3.82
C VAL A 260 -25.23 24.45 -5.16
N LEU A 261 -25.07 23.22 -5.62
CA LEU A 261 -24.54 22.91 -6.95
C LEU A 261 -25.71 22.69 -7.91
N SER A 262 -25.72 23.39 -9.03
CA SER A 262 -26.68 23.16 -10.10
C SER A 262 -26.37 21.90 -10.89
N ASP A 263 -27.31 21.39 -11.68
CA ASP A 263 -27.03 20.32 -12.66
C ASP A 263 -25.87 20.68 -13.58
N ALA A 264 -25.79 21.93 -14.03
CA ALA A 264 -24.72 22.40 -14.88
C ALA A 264 -23.37 22.38 -14.20
N ASP A 265 -23.29 22.68 -12.88
CA ASP A 265 -22.06 22.54 -12.11
C ASP A 265 -21.63 21.06 -11.99
N LEU A 266 -22.58 20.17 -11.73
CA LEU A 266 -22.28 18.73 -11.68
C LEU A 266 -21.88 18.13 -13.02
N ASP A 267 -22.44 18.62 -14.13
CA ASP A 267 -22.11 18.15 -15.47
C ASP A 267 -20.66 18.48 -15.88
N VAL A 268 -20.09 19.58 -15.37
CA VAL A 268 -18.68 19.92 -15.62
C VAL A 268 -17.72 19.23 -14.62
N LEU A 269 -18.21 18.76 -13.48
CA LEU A 269 -17.43 18.02 -12.49
C LEU A 269 -17.43 16.50 -12.78
N PHE A 270 -18.54 15.94 -13.24
CA PHE A 270 -18.71 14.51 -13.49
C PHE A 270 -18.29 14.12 -14.92
N VAL A 271 -17.07 14.46 -15.28
CA VAL A 271 -16.48 14.16 -16.59
C VAL A 271 -15.37 13.10 -16.47
N PRO A 272 -15.13 12.28 -17.51
CA PRO A 272 -14.19 11.15 -17.44
C PRO A 272 -12.77 11.51 -17.00
N GLN A 273 -12.32 12.74 -17.25
CA GLN A 273 -10.97 13.18 -16.85
C GLN A 273 -10.75 13.24 -15.32
N PHE A 274 -11.81 13.34 -14.53
CA PHE A 274 -11.76 13.38 -13.08
C PHE A 274 -12.21 12.05 -12.45
N GLU A 275 -12.65 11.10 -13.27
CA GLU A 275 -13.19 9.83 -12.78
C GLU A 275 -12.08 8.85 -12.42
N ILE A 276 -12.16 8.34 -11.19
CA ILE A 276 -11.33 7.25 -10.68
C ILE A 276 -12.24 6.26 -9.96
N GLU A 277 -12.36 5.03 -10.46
CA GLU A 277 -13.17 3.95 -9.86
C GLU A 277 -14.66 4.32 -9.63
N GLY A 278 -15.22 5.18 -10.48
CA GLY A 278 -16.60 5.66 -10.34
C GLY A 278 -16.81 6.78 -9.34
N CYS A 279 -15.75 7.30 -8.75
CA CYS A 279 -15.68 8.51 -7.95
C CYS A 279 -15.04 9.62 -8.78
N TYR A 280 -15.26 10.86 -8.41
CA TYR A 280 -14.69 12.03 -9.08
C TYR A 280 -13.80 12.80 -8.10
N LEU A 281 -12.51 12.80 -8.39
CA LEU A 281 -11.48 13.47 -7.59
C LEU A 281 -10.97 14.69 -8.35
N ILE A 282 -11.20 15.87 -7.79
CA ILE A 282 -10.93 17.14 -8.46
C ILE A 282 -10.15 18.05 -7.53
N GLU A 283 -9.08 18.67 -8.00
CA GLU A 283 -8.38 19.69 -7.22
C GLU A 283 -9.30 20.89 -6.95
N ASN A 284 -9.26 21.44 -5.74
CA ASN A 284 -10.15 22.52 -5.31
C ASN A 284 -10.15 23.72 -6.24
N ASP A 285 -8.97 24.14 -6.70
CA ASP A 285 -8.84 25.30 -7.57
C ASP A 285 -9.50 25.04 -8.94
N VAL A 286 -9.41 23.82 -9.45
CA VAL A 286 -10.05 23.39 -10.69
C VAL A 286 -11.57 23.33 -10.50
N ALA A 287 -12.04 22.67 -9.44
CA ALA A 287 -13.48 22.58 -9.14
C ALA A 287 -14.11 23.97 -8.96
N THR A 288 -13.44 24.86 -8.23
CA THR A 288 -13.91 26.24 -8.00
C THR A 288 -13.91 27.08 -9.29
N ALA A 289 -12.93 26.84 -10.18
CA ALA A 289 -12.90 27.53 -11.49
C ALA A 289 -13.97 27.05 -12.47
N LEU A 290 -14.36 25.77 -12.40
CA LEU A 290 -15.35 25.15 -13.27
C LEU A 290 -16.78 25.43 -12.83
N THR A 291 -17.01 25.68 -11.55
CA THR A 291 -18.34 25.85 -10.97
C THR A 291 -18.54 27.30 -10.50
N ASN A 292 -19.82 27.69 -10.35
CA ASN A 292 -20.16 28.95 -9.70
C ASN A 292 -20.24 28.79 -8.15
N ALA A 293 -19.97 27.62 -7.64
CA ALA A 293 -20.01 27.34 -6.21
C ALA A 293 -18.83 28.01 -5.52
N ARG A 294 -19.12 28.95 -4.67
CA ARG A 294 -18.13 29.50 -3.73
C ARG A 294 -18.12 28.59 -2.51
N SER A 295 -17.43 27.45 -2.59
CA SER A 295 -17.11 26.69 -1.40
C SER A 295 -16.17 27.51 -0.56
N THR A 296 -16.55 27.79 0.65
CA THR A 296 -15.70 28.46 1.64
C THR A 296 -15.00 27.44 2.53
N TYR A 297 -15.26 26.14 2.32
CA TYR A 297 -14.58 25.08 3.04
C TYR A 297 -13.18 24.86 2.48
N SER A 298 -12.25 24.77 3.39
CA SER A 298 -10.87 24.41 3.11
C SER A 298 -10.56 23.18 3.95
N SER A 299 -10.13 22.10 3.32
CA SER A 299 -9.71 20.88 4.00
C SER A 299 -8.75 21.19 5.15
N GLN A 300 -8.99 20.60 6.31
CA GLN A 300 -8.15 20.80 7.50
C GLN A 300 -7.04 19.74 7.59
N ARG A 301 -7.13 18.70 6.77
CA ARG A 301 -6.11 17.68 6.61
C ARG A 301 -5.27 17.99 5.38
N GLY A 302 -3.97 17.94 5.55
CA GLY A 302 -3.00 18.09 4.48
C GLY A 302 -1.82 17.16 4.74
N GLY A 303 -1.42 16.41 3.73
CA GLY A 303 -0.30 15.50 3.77
C GLY A 303 0.96 16.12 3.18
N ALA A 304 2.03 15.32 3.13
CA ALA A 304 3.27 15.64 2.44
C ALA A 304 3.57 14.58 1.40
N GLY A 305 4.17 14.99 0.28
CA GLY A 305 4.53 14.09 -0.81
C GLY A 305 3.53 14.05 -1.96
N PRO A 306 3.82 13.27 -3.01
CA PRO A 306 3.09 13.32 -4.28
C PRO A 306 1.65 12.79 -4.20
N ARG A 307 1.31 12.07 -3.15
CA ARG A 307 -0.04 11.55 -2.89
C ARG A 307 -0.71 12.18 -1.69
N ALA A 308 -0.24 13.34 -1.27
CA ALA A 308 -0.84 14.08 -0.18
C ALA A 308 -2.26 14.56 -0.53
N TRP A 309 -3.18 14.46 0.43
CA TRP A 309 -4.45 15.18 0.34
C TRP A 309 -4.17 16.68 0.41
N SER A 310 -4.69 17.43 -0.51
CA SER A 310 -4.45 18.87 -0.61
C SER A 310 -5.67 19.55 -1.21
N HIS A 311 -6.68 19.82 -0.37
CA HIS A 311 -7.89 20.53 -0.80
C HIS A 311 -8.55 19.95 -2.06
N HIS A 312 -8.83 18.64 -2.08
CA HIS A 312 -9.54 18.00 -3.19
C HIS A 312 -11.04 17.93 -2.93
N TRP A 313 -11.80 17.92 -3.99
CA TRP A 313 -13.21 17.53 -3.96
C TRP A 313 -13.31 16.07 -4.35
N LEU A 314 -13.80 15.23 -3.46
CA LEU A 314 -14.09 13.84 -3.77
C LEU A 314 -15.60 13.62 -3.74
N LEU A 315 -16.17 13.39 -4.90
CA LEU A 315 -17.59 13.32 -5.12
C LEU A 315 -18.00 11.95 -5.68
N VAL A 316 -19.14 11.42 -5.22
CA VAL A 316 -19.72 10.17 -5.74
C VAL A 316 -21.16 10.43 -6.14
N PRO A 317 -21.54 10.28 -7.41
CA PRO A 317 -22.91 10.52 -7.85
C PRO A 317 -23.86 9.45 -7.33
N LEU A 318 -25.03 9.85 -6.86
CA LEU A 318 -26.14 8.98 -6.54
C LEU A 318 -27.08 8.91 -7.75
N ILE A 319 -27.12 7.74 -8.39
CA ILE A 319 -27.85 7.53 -9.63
C ILE A 319 -29.01 6.59 -9.38
N GLU A 320 -30.20 7.02 -9.76
CA GLU A 320 -31.42 6.22 -9.73
C GLU A 320 -31.40 5.11 -10.79
N ARG A 321 -32.31 4.14 -10.66
CA ARG A 321 -32.41 3.02 -11.59
C ARG A 321 -32.75 3.44 -13.03
N ASP A 322 -33.36 4.59 -13.22
CA ASP A 322 -33.70 5.17 -14.51
C ASP A 322 -32.55 5.98 -15.15
N GLY A 323 -31.41 6.09 -14.43
CA GLY A 323 -30.23 6.84 -14.85
C GLY A 323 -30.25 8.32 -14.44
N SER A 324 -31.30 8.80 -13.80
CA SER A 324 -31.36 10.16 -13.28
C SER A 324 -30.46 10.33 -12.05
N ARG A 325 -29.92 11.53 -11.83
CA ARG A 325 -29.10 11.87 -10.68
C ARG A 325 -30.01 12.36 -9.54
N SER A 326 -30.05 11.61 -8.44
CA SER A 326 -30.80 12.00 -7.23
C SER A 326 -29.98 12.85 -6.27
N GLY A 327 -28.64 12.78 -6.40
CA GLY A 327 -27.73 13.50 -5.52
C GLY A 327 -26.26 13.12 -5.74
N PHE A 328 -25.46 13.41 -4.73
CA PHE A 328 -24.08 12.94 -4.64
C PHE A 328 -23.63 12.89 -3.17
N VAL A 329 -22.61 12.08 -2.90
CA VAL A 329 -21.90 12.10 -1.63
C VAL A 329 -20.61 12.90 -1.83
N TRP A 330 -20.32 13.83 -0.92
CA TRP A 330 -19.05 14.56 -0.84
C TRP A 330 -18.32 14.11 0.41
N VAL A 331 -17.05 13.72 0.27
CA VAL A 331 -16.17 13.36 1.38
C VAL A 331 -14.93 14.24 1.37
N ASP A 332 -14.39 14.53 2.57
CA ASP A 332 -13.21 15.37 2.75
C ASP A 332 -12.47 14.98 4.05
N ASP A 333 -11.28 15.54 4.23
CA ASP A 333 -10.43 15.33 5.41
C ASP A 333 -10.17 13.84 5.68
N PRO A 334 -9.47 13.10 4.79
CA PRO A 334 -9.07 11.72 5.08
C PRO A 334 -8.16 11.67 6.30
N SER A 335 -8.38 10.70 7.20
CA SER A 335 -7.70 10.62 8.51
C SER A 335 -6.18 10.46 8.37
N ASP A 336 -5.72 9.82 7.30
CA ASP A 336 -4.32 9.60 6.96
C ASP A 336 -3.68 10.78 6.22
N SER A 337 -4.45 11.81 5.87
CA SER A 337 -4.03 12.98 5.10
C SER A 337 -3.50 12.66 3.70
N MET A 338 -3.88 11.51 3.13
CA MET A 338 -3.45 11.04 1.82
C MET A 338 -4.62 10.92 0.84
N LEU A 339 -4.33 10.96 -0.45
CA LEU A 339 -5.31 10.60 -1.48
C LEU A 339 -5.77 9.16 -1.27
N PRO A 340 -7.09 8.88 -1.32
CA PRO A 340 -7.62 7.55 -1.07
C PRO A 340 -7.09 6.52 -2.08
N SER A 341 -6.90 5.29 -1.59
CA SER A 341 -6.54 4.16 -2.43
C SER A 341 -7.67 3.78 -3.39
N ARG A 342 -7.36 2.98 -4.42
CA ARG A 342 -8.38 2.47 -5.34
C ARG A 342 -9.44 1.65 -4.64
N GLU A 343 -9.03 0.80 -3.69
CA GLU A 343 -9.96 -0.01 -2.89
C GLU A 343 -10.91 0.88 -2.07
N ARG A 344 -10.38 1.96 -1.47
CA ARG A 344 -11.19 2.92 -0.70
C ARG A 344 -12.16 3.68 -1.59
N LEU A 345 -11.77 4.03 -2.82
CA LEU A 345 -12.65 4.62 -3.83
C LEU A 345 -13.74 3.64 -4.29
N GLN A 346 -13.38 2.37 -4.55
CA GLN A 346 -14.35 1.33 -4.91
C GLN A 346 -15.38 1.12 -3.78
N ALA A 347 -14.92 1.01 -2.53
CA ALA A 347 -15.81 0.89 -1.38
C ALA A 347 -16.73 2.13 -1.23
N LEU A 348 -16.22 3.33 -1.50
CA LEU A 348 -17.01 4.57 -1.47
C LEU A 348 -18.06 4.58 -2.61
N ARG A 349 -17.70 4.13 -3.82
CA ARG A 349 -18.64 3.94 -4.92
C ARG A 349 -19.78 2.99 -4.58
N ASP A 350 -19.47 1.89 -3.89
CA ASP A 350 -20.44 0.82 -3.58
C ASP A 350 -21.44 1.20 -2.47
N VAL A 351 -21.29 2.36 -1.84
CA VAL A 351 -22.26 2.95 -0.90
C VAL A 351 -23.51 3.50 -1.62
N ARG A 352 -23.46 3.72 -2.92
CA ARG A 352 -24.56 4.29 -3.75
C ARG A 352 -25.74 3.33 -3.97
#